data_aedcc35c2bfb12467e637513ea030778
#
_entry.id   aedcc35c2bfb12467e637513ea030778
#
_cell.length_a   1.000
_cell.length_b   1.000
_cell.length_c   1.000
_cell.angle_alpha   90.00
_cell.angle_beta   90.00
_cell.angle_gamma   90.00
#
_symmetry.space_group_name_H-M   'P 1'
#
loop_
_entity.id
_entity.type
_entity.pdbx_description
1 polymer ?
#
loop_
_entity_poly.entity_id
_entity_poly.type
_entity_poly.pdbx_seq_one_letter_code
_entity_poly.pdbx_strand_id
1 'polypeptide(L)'
;MDQLIPSLATLVEPFRDCFHPSVFATFQALLAGWIVCLGPRTLSEVWQATGWAAKRHHDTAYAVFHSAAWEWDDLGIVLATLILSHLIPGGVVWIVVDDTLCHKRGAKVAFGGIFLDAVLSTKGHKTLRFGVHWVVLGIAVPAL
;
A
#
# COMPACT_ATOMS: atom_id res chain seq x y z
N MET A 1 12.45 -9.34 17.17
CA MET A 1 12.83 -9.83 15.83
C MET A 1 13.39 -8.64 15.09
N ASP A 2 14.70 -8.49 15.08
CA ASP A 2 15.33 -7.25 14.58
C ASP A 2 15.79 -7.34 13.11
N GLN A 3 15.55 -8.47 12.45
CA GLN A 3 15.93 -8.66 11.06
C GLN A 3 14.78 -9.29 10.27
N LEU A 4 14.55 -8.77 9.08
CA LEU A 4 13.70 -9.43 8.08
C LEU A 4 14.26 -10.81 7.76
N ILE A 5 13.36 -11.74 7.44
CA ILE A 5 13.77 -13.01 6.84
C ILE A 5 14.60 -12.67 5.59
N PRO A 6 15.77 -13.29 5.37
CA PRO A 6 16.67 -12.92 4.28
C PRO A 6 16.00 -12.83 2.90
N SER A 7 15.06 -13.74 2.62
CA SER A 7 14.28 -13.71 1.37
C SER A 7 13.39 -12.47 1.21
N LEU A 8 12.74 -12.03 2.30
CA LEU A 8 11.94 -10.80 2.29
C LEU A 8 12.84 -9.56 2.19
N ALA A 9 13.99 -9.56 2.88
CA ALA A 9 14.95 -8.47 2.78
C ALA A 9 15.45 -8.28 1.34
N THR A 10 15.80 -9.38 0.66
CA THR A 10 16.24 -9.36 -0.75
C THR A 10 15.12 -8.84 -1.66
N LEU A 11 13.87 -9.26 -1.43
CA LEU A 11 12.73 -8.83 -2.23
C LEU A 11 12.42 -7.34 -2.06
N VAL A 12 12.67 -6.78 -0.87
CA VAL A 12 12.36 -5.39 -0.54
C VAL A 12 13.53 -4.44 -0.84
N GLU A 13 14.74 -4.96 -1.00
CA GLU A 13 15.94 -4.16 -1.27
C GLU A 13 15.83 -3.22 -2.47
N PRO A 14 15.21 -3.59 -3.61
CA PRO A 14 15.05 -2.68 -4.76
C PRO A 14 14.30 -1.37 -4.45
N PHE A 15 13.50 -1.33 -3.38
CA PHE A 15 12.80 -0.11 -2.97
C PHE A 15 13.67 0.87 -2.18
N ARG A 16 14.92 0.52 -1.89
CA ARG A 16 15.82 1.34 -1.05
C ARG A 16 15.97 2.76 -1.59
N ASP A 17 16.17 2.90 -2.89
CA ASP A 17 16.44 4.19 -3.52
C ASP A 17 15.21 5.10 -3.62
N CYS A 18 14.02 4.56 -3.35
CA CYS A 18 12.79 5.36 -3.24
C CYS A 18 12.72 6.13 -1.91
N PHE A 19 13.59 5.86 -0.94
CA PHE A 19 13.48 6.40 0.42
C PHE A 19 14.81 6.93 0.96
N HIS A 20 14.71 7.89 1.87
CA HIS A 20 15.85 8.17 2.75
C HIS A 20 16.14 6.93 3.64
N PRO A 21 17.41 6.62 3.97
CA PRO A 21 17.77 5.39 4.69
C PRO A 21 16.99 5.13 5.98
N SER A 22 16.70 6.16 6.77
CA SER A 22 15.92 6.03 8.02
C SER A 22 14.44 5.70 7.76
N VAL A 23 13.87 6.22 6.66
CA VAL A 23 12.50 5.95 6.23
C VAL A 23 12.42 4.54 5.66
N PHE A 24 13.40 4.11 4.87
CA PHE A 24 13.46 2.75 4.34
C PHE A 24 13.45 1.70 5.45
N ALA A 25 14.20 1.89 6.52
CA ALA A 25 14.16 0.96 7.66
C ALA A 25 12.76 0.87 8.30
N THR A 26 12.06 2.00 8.38
CA THR A 26 10.67 2.03 8.89
C THR A 26 9.70 1.38 7.92
N PHE A 27 9.86 1.62 6.61
CA PHE A 27 9.07 0.97 5.55
C PHE A 27 9.22 -0.55 5.60
N GLN A 28 10.44 -1.08 5.71
CA GLN A 28 10.69 -2.51 5.87
C GLN A 28 10.00 -3.10 7.10
N ALA A 29 10.09 -2.39 8.24
CA ALA A 29 9.42 -2.82 9.47
C ALA A 29 7.91 -2.84 9.29
N LEU A 30 7.31 -1.80 8.72
CA LEU A 30 5.87 -1.74 8.47
C LEU A 30 5.41 -2.85 7.52
N LEU A 31 6.14 -3.10 6.45
CA LEU A 31 5.82 -4.18 5.51
C LEU A 31 5.81 -5.55 6.20
N ALA A 32 6.84 -5.86 7.01
CA ALA A 32 6.88 -7.06 7.81
C ALA A 32 5.72 -7.12 8.81
N GLY A 33 5.42 -5.99 9.47
CA GLY A 33 4.30 -5.87 10.39
C GLY A 33 2.95 -6.16 9.73
N TRP A 34 2.72 -5.66 8.51
CA TRP A 34 1.49 -5.96 7.76
C TRP A 34 1.33 -7.44 7.42
N ILE A 35 2.43 -8.13 7.15
CA ILE A 35 2.41 -9.56 6.86
C ILE A 35 2.05 -10.38 8.11
N VAL A 36 2.61 -10.03 9.27
CA VAL A 36 2.45 -10.82 10.50
C VAL A 36 1.30 -10.36 11.40
N CYS A 37 0.71 -9.18 11.15
CA CYS A 37 -0.39 -8.66 11.94
C CYS A 37 -1.66 -9.49 11.72
N LEU A 38 -2.16 -10.12 12.78
CA LEU A 38 -3.37 -10.94 12.75
C LEU A 38 -4.65 -10.13 13.06
N GLY A 39 -4.51 -8.91 13.56
CA GLY A 39 -5.63 -8.02 13.92
C GLY A 39 -6.08 -7.11 12.78
N PRO A 40 -6.86 -6.08 13.10
CA PRO A 40 -7.36 -5.09 12.15
C PRO A 40 -6.21 -4.25 11.61
N ARG A 41 -5.37 -4.60 10.86
CA ARG A 41 -4.19 -3.96 10.21
C ARG A 41 -4.21 -2.41 10.21
N THR A 42 -4.60 -1.80 11.35
CA THR A 42 -4.39 -0.38 11.58
C THR A 42 -2.89 -0.10 11.72
N LEU A 43 -2.45 1.11 11.40
CA LEU A 43 -1.03 1.44 11.49
C LEU A 43 -0.45 1.18 12.88
N SER A 44 -1.22 1.46 13.94
CA SER A 44 -0.81 1.23 15.33
C SER A 44 -0.62 -0.25 15.64
N GLU A 45 -1.52 -1.13 15.18
CA GLU A 45 -1.42 -2.57 15.40
C GLU A 45 -0.29 -3.20 14.57
N VAL A 46 -0.14 -2.75 13.33
CA VAL A 46 1.00 -3.13 12.48
C VAL A 46 2.31 -2.74 13.18
N TRP A 47 2.40 -1.51 13.72
CA TRP A 47 3.59 -1.05 14.43
C TRP A 47 3.90 -1.88 15.67
N GLN A 48 2.88 -2.28 16.42
CA GLN A 48 3.05 -3.20 17.55
C GLN A 48 3.51 -4.58 17.09
N ALA A 49 2.93 -5.12 16.02
CA ALA A 49 3.30 -6.43 15.46
C ALA A 49 4.76 -6.50 15.01
N THR A 50 5.38 -5.36 14.63
CA THR A 50 6.81 -5.31 14.30
C THR A 50 7.72 -5.51 15.52
N GLY A 51 7.22 -5.30 16.74
CA GLY A 51 8.02 -5.18 17.96
C GLY A 51 8.77 -3.85 18.11
N TRP A 52 8.64 -2.94 17.15
CA TRP A 52 9.32 -1.62 17.20
C TRP A 52 8.62 -0.64 18.14
N ALA A 53 7.36 -0.86 18.45
CA ALA A 53 6.62 -0.03 19.41
C ALA A 53 7.29 0.07 20.79
N ALA A 54 8.06 -0.94 21.18
CA ALA A 54 8.85 -0.93 22.41
C ALA A 54 10.14 -0.08 22.31
N LYS A 55 10.60 0.23 21.10
CA LYS A 55 11.89 0.89 20.83
C LYS A 55 11.75 2.29 20.23
N ARG A 56 10.66 2.56 19.54
CA ARG A 56 10.43 3.81 18.80
C ARG A 56 8.99 4.28 18.96
N HIS A 57 8.82 5.59 19.04
CA HIS A 57 7.49 6.21 19.13
C HIS A 57 6.66 5.91 17.88
N HIS A 58 5.36 5.79 18.03
CA HIS A 58 4.43 5.49 16.93
C HIS A 58 4.43 6.54 15.82
N ASP A 59 4.74 7.81 16.15
CA ASP A 59 4.88 8.87 15.15
C ASP A 59 5.90 8.55 14.06
N THR A 60 6.90 7.71 14.37
CA THR A 60 7.86 7.24 13.36
C THR A 60 7.18 6.47 12.22
N ALA A 61 6.17 5.66 12.56
CA ALA A 61 5.37 4.95 11.57
C ALA A 61 4.47 5.88 10.77
N TYR A 62 3.82 6.82 11.45
CA TYR A 62 2.94 7.80 10.80
C TYR A 62 3.72 8.75 9.89
N ALA A 63 4.93 9.14 10.28
CA ALA A 63 5.79 10.03 9.49
C ALA A 63 6.09 9.50 8.08
N VAL A 64 6.13 8.19 7.88
CA VAL A 64 6.29 7.58 6.55
C VAL A 64 5.20 8.05 5.58
N PHE A 65 3.99 8.26 6.06
CA PHE A 65 2.82 8.57 5.21
C PHE A 65 2.51 10.07 5.10
N HIS A 66 2.95 10.89 6.06
CA HIS A 66 2.54 12.31 6.07
C HIS A 66 3.69 13.30 5.90
N SER A 67 4.94 12.90 6.08
CA SER A 67 6.06 13.84 6.06
C SER A 67 7.34 13.31 5.38
N ALA A 68 7.45 12.02 5.14
CA ALA A 68 8.61 11.48 4.44
C ALA A 68 8.56 11.82 2.95
N ALA A 69 9.70 12.22 2.40
CA ALA A 69 9.85 12.46 0.98
C ALA A 69 10.02 11.13 0.23
N TRP A 70 9.01 10.71 -0.48
CA TRP A 70 9.01 9.59 -1.43
C TRP A 70 7.80 9.74 -2.37
N GLU A 71 7.91 9.17 -3.57
CA GLU A 71 6.89 9.30 -4.61
C GLU A 71 6.21 7.97 -4.89
N TRP A 72 4.90 8.02 -5.11
CA TRP A 72 4.10 6.83 -5.44
C TRP A 72 4.54 6.18 -6.74
N ASP A 73 4.91 7.00 -7.73
CA ASP A 73 5.31 6.54 -9.05
C ASP A 73 6.61 5.73 -8.98
N ASP A 74 7.59 6.17 -8.18
CA ASP A 74 8.85 5.44 -7.98
C ASP A 74 8.59 4.06 -7.38
N LEU A 75 7.75 3.98 -6.34
CA LEU A 75 7.36 2.70 -5.74
C LEU A 75 6.63 1.81 -6.75
N GLY A 76 5.73 2.40 -7.53
CA GLY A 76 4.97 1.69 -8.56
C GLY A 76 5.87 1.11 -9.64
N ILE A 77 6.87 1.86 -10.11
CA ILE A 77 7.83 1.41 -11.12
C ILE A 77 8.69 0.27 -10.58
N VAL A 78 9.20 0.38 -9.35
CA VAL A 78 9.99 -0.69 -8.72
C VAL A 78 9.13 -1.96 -8.56
N LEU A 79 7.90 -1.83 -8.07
CA LEU A 79 6.98 -2.96 -7.92
C LEU A 79 6.67 -3.62 -9.26
N ALA A 80 6.34 -2.84 -10.29
CA ALA A 80 6.08 -3.36 -11.64
C ALA A 80 7.30 -4.09 -12.19
N THR A 81 8.49 -3.54 -12.01
CA THR A 81 9.75 -4.16 -12.45
C THR A 81 9.98 -5.51 -11.77
N LEU A 82 9.73 -5.60 -10.46
CA LEU A 82 9.82 -6.86 -9.72
C LEU A 82 8.82 -7.90 -10.22
N ILE A 83 7.56 -7.50 -10.44
CA ILE A 83 6.52 -8.40 -10.96
C ILE A 83 6.91 -8.92 -12.34
N LEU A 84 7.29 -8.02 -13.24
CA LEU A 84 7.65 -8.40 -14.62
C LEU A 84 8.87 -9.31 -14.67
N SER A 85 9.90 -9.02 -13.88
CA SER A 85 11.14 -9.79 -13.90
C SER A 85 11.03 -11.17 -13.24
N HIS A 86 10.22 -11.32 -12.19
CA HIS A 86 10.17 -12.55 -11.41
C HIS A 86 8.94 -13.42 -11.71
N LEU A 87 7.82 -12.80 -12.06
CA LEU A 87 6.54 -13.50 -12.21
C LEU A 87 6.08 -13.59 -13.67
N ILE A 88 6.62 -12.73 -14.56
CA ILE A 88 6.29 -12.72 -16.00
C ILE A 88 7.58 -12.62 -16.81
N PRO A 89 8.43 -13.65 -16.83
CA PRO A 89 9.75 -13.59 -17.44
C PRO A 89 9.73 -13.55 -18.99
N GLY A 90 8.58 -13.34 -19.58
CA GLY A 90 8.38 -13.19 -21.03
C GLY A 90 6.92 -13.33 -21.40
N GLY A 91 6.57 -12.90 -22.62
CA GLY A 91 5.22 -13.01 -23.14
C GLY A 91 4.40 -11.72 -23.03
N VAL A 92 3.07 -11.89 -23.05
CA VAL A 92 2.11 -10.77 -23.02
C VAL A 92 1.85 -10.36 -21.59
N VAL A 93 1.98 -9.07 -21.31
CA VAL A 93 1.61 -8.48 -20.03
C VAL A 93 0.16 -8.01 -20.10
N TRP A 94 -0.68 -8.57 -19.24
CA TRP A 94 -2.06 -8.13 -19.09
C TRP A 94 -2.16 -7.08 -17.99
N ILE A 95 -2.67 -5.91 -18.37
CA ILE A 95 -2.92 -4.81 -17.43
C ILE A 95 -4.42 -4.72 -17.19
N VAL A 96 -4.81 -4.70 -15.92
CA VAL A 96 -6.18 -4.50 -15.48
C VAL A 96 -6.28 -3.11 -14.88
N VAL A 97 -7.29 -2.36 -15.28
CA VAL A 97 -7.59 -1.05 -14.70
C VAL A 97 -8.99 -1.13 -14.11
N ASP A 98 -9.10 -0.74 -12.86
CA ASP A 98 -10.37 -0.71 -12.14
C ASP A 98 -10.49 0.57 -11.33
N ASP A 99 -11.71 0.97 -11.03
CA ASP A 99 -11.97 2.11 -10.17
C ASP A 99 -12.68 1.69 -8.88
N THR A 100 -12.27 2.28 -7.77
CA THR A 100 -12.78 1.93 -6.44
C THR A 100 -13.12 3.16 -5.64
N LEU A 101 -14.36 3.23 -5.16
CA LEU A 101 -14.80 4.27 -4.24
C LEU A 101 -14.46 3.90 -2.80
N CYS A 102 -13.48 4.59 -2.22
CA CYS A 102 -13.17 4.49 -0.81
C CYS A 102 -14.00 5.48 -0.01
N HIS A 103 -14.98 4.98 0.74
CA HIS A 103 -15.81 5.81 1.61
C HIS A 103 -14.97 6.56 2.64
N LYS A 104 -15.18 7.85 2.77
CA LYS A 104 -14.52 8.71 3.76
C LYS A 104 -15.53 9.52 4.53
N ARG A 105 -15.10 10.00 5.69
CA ARG A 105 -15.89 10.92 6.53
C ARG A 105 -14.97 12.08 6.93
N GLY A 106 -15.52 13.27 6.96
CA GLY A 106 -14.79 14.48 7.36
C GLY A 106 -14.74 15.55 6.27
N ALA A 107 -14.68 16.80 6.69
CA ALA A 107 -14.75 17.98 5.81
C ALA A 107 -13.41 18.29 5.08
N LYS A 108 -12.29 17.71 5.53
CA LYS A 108 -10.94 18.01 5.01
C LYS A 108 -10.27 16.77 4.38
N VAL A 109 -11.01 16.03 3.58
CA VAL A 109 -10.48 14.90 2.84
C VAL A 109 -9.94 15.38 1.50
N ALA A 110 -8.63 15.29 1.28
CA ALA A 110 -8.03 15.62 0.00
C ALA A 110 -8.65 14.74 -1.10
N PHE A 111 -8.97 15.35 -2.24
CA PHE A 111 -9.66 14.70 -3.38
C PHE A 111 -11.04 14.10 -3.04
N GLY A 112 -11.60 14.44 -1.87
CA GLY A 112 -12.92 13.98 -1.46
C GLY A 112 -14.04 14.60 -2.33
N GLY A 113 -15.00 13.77 -2.72
CA GLY A 113 -16.16 14.17 -3.51
C GLY A 113 -17.36 13.26 -3.26
N ILE A 114 -18.50 13.63 -3.84
CA ILE A 114 -19.71 12.80 -3.82
C ILE A 114 -19.73 12.01 -5.13
N PHE A 115 -19.70 10.69 -5.03
CA PHE A 115 -19.66 9.79 -6.17
C PHE A 115 -20.82 8.79 -6.11
N LEU A 116 -21.18 8.24 -7.26
CA LEU A 116 -22.10 7.11 -7.35
C LEU A 116 -21.40 5.87 -6.79
N ASP A 117 -22.01 5.28 -5.77
CA ASP A 117 -21.55 4.01 -5.23
C ASP A 117 -22.08 2.86 -6.08
N ALA A 118 -21.23 2.28 -6.90
CA ALA A 118 -21.63 1.20 -7.81
C ALA A 118 -22.01 -0.08 -7.06
N VAL A 119 -21.44 -0.32 -5.88
CA VAL A 119 -21.71 -1.52 -5.07
C VAL A 119 -23.08 -1.43 -4.37
N LEU A 120 -23.40 -0.26 -3.85
CA LEU A 120 -24.66 -0.02 -3.12
C LEU A 120 -25.80 0.42 -4.03
N SER A 121 -25.53 0.79 -5.29
CA SER A 121 -26.56 1.20 -6.24
C SER A 121 -27.18 -0.01 -6.92
N THR A 122 -28.47 0.11 -7.18
CA THR A 122 -29.23 -0.88 -7.98
C THR A 122 -29.81 -0.22 -9.23
N LYS A 123 -30.39 -1.02 -10.14
CA LYS A 123 -31.02 -0.51 -11.37
C LYS A 123 -32.12 0.52 -11.09
N GLY A 124 -32.83 0.39 -9.97
CA GLY A 124 -33.93 1.30 -9.55
C GLY A 124 -33.55 2.31 -8.48
N HIS A 125 -32.36 2.21 -7.85
CA HIS A 125 -31.98 3.09 -6.77
C HIS A 125 -30.50 3.49 -6.87
N LYS A 126 -30.25 4.78 -7.07
CA LYS A 126 -28.91 5.34 -7.15
C LYS A 126 -28.47 5.81 -5.76
N THR A 127 -27.37 5.25 -5.26
CA THR A 127 -26.79 5.62 -3.97
C THR A 127 -25.54 6.48 -4.21
N LEU A 128 -25.53 7.68 -3.62
CA LEU A 128 -24.37 8.57 -3.62
C LEU A 128 -23.66 8.49 -2.28
N ARG A 129 -22.32 8.48 -2.31
CA ARG A 129 -21.48 8.45 -1.11
C ARG A 129 -20.33 9.44 -1.23
N PHE A 130 -19.98 10.02 -0.08
CA PHE A 130 -18.77 10.84 0.01
C PHE A 130 -17.54 9.94 0.19
N GLY A 131 -16.51 10.20 -0.59
CA GLY A 131 -15.27 9.42 -0.54
C GLY A 131 -14.22 9.92 -1.50
N VAL A 132 -13.20 9.11 -1.71
CA VAL A 132 -12.17 9.31 -2.72
C VAL A 132 -12.29 8.18 -3.74
N HIS A 133 -12.31 8.54 -5.01
CA HIS A 133 -12.34 7.60 -6.12
C HIS A 133 -10.92 7.30 -6.57
N TRP A 134 -10.49 6.06 -6.41
CA TRP A 134 -9.18 5.59 -6.83
C TRP A 134 -9.27 4.86 -8.15
N VAL A 135 -8.33 5.13 -9.04
CA VAL A 135 -8.08 4.29 -10.20
C VAL A 135 -6.90 3.39 -9.86
N VAL A 136 -7.12 2.10 -9.91
CA VAL A 136 -6.12 1.08 -9.57
C VAL A 136 -5.68 0.39 -10.85
N LEU A 137 -4.37 0.37 -11.07
CA LEU A 137 -3.75 -0.37 -12.16
C LEU A 137 -3.09 -1.63 -11.60
N GLY A 138 -3.48 -2.77 -12.11
CA GLY A 138 -2.95 -4.06 -11.72
C GLY A 138 -2.27 -4.79 -12.89
N ILE A 139 -1.25 -5.57 -12.58
CA ILE A 139 -0.63 -6.49 -13.52
C ILE A 139 -1.14 -7.88 -13.22
N ALA A 140 -1.80 -8.52 -14.20
CA ALA A 140 -2.29 -9.88 -14.05
C ALA A 140 -1.13 -10.87 -14.19
N VAL A 141 -0.91 -11.66 -13.15
CA VAL A 141 0.11 -12.72 -13.12
C VAL A 141 -0.57 -14.05 -13.46
N PRO A 142 -0.04 -14.84 -14.39
CA PRO A 142 -0.57 -16.17 -14.66
C PRO A 142 -0.58 -17.03 -13.40
N ALA A 143 -1.62 -17.84 -13.25
CA ALA A 143 -1.60 -18.86 -12.20
C ALA A 143 -0.49 -19.87 -12.48
N LEU A 144 0.31 -20.19 -11.47
CA LEU A 144 1.34 -21.21 -11.51
C LEU A 144 0.73 -22.60 -11.47
#